data_696b4bef809bf97212f0b803c9245e42
#
_entry.id   696b4bef809bf97212f0b803c9245e42
#
_cell.length_a   1.000
_cell.length_b   1.000
_cell.length_c   1.000
_cell.angle_alpha   90.00
_cell.angle_beta   90.00
_cell.angle_gamma   90.00
#
_symmetry.space_group_name_H-M   'P 1'
#
loop_
_entity.id
_entity.type
_entity.pdbx_description
1 polymer ?
#
loop_
_entity_poly.entity_id
_entity_poly.type
_entity_poly.pdbx_seq_one_letter_code
_entity_poly.pdbx_strand_id
1 'polypeptide(L)'
;MAKRYYWLKLPDGFFRQKAIKKLRKIAGGDTYTIIYLKMLLVAMKQDGRLYFEGVEATFYDELALDLDEEVENVRVTVMFLIQQDLMQLIDETEYSLSECAKMTGSESTSAA
;
A
#
# COMPACT_ATOMS: atom_id res chain seq x y z
N MET A 1 12.57 3.31 -26.64
CA MET A 1 11.95 3.92 -25.46
C MET A 1 12.26 3.11 -24.21
N ALA A 2 12.63 3.78 -23.16
CA ALA A 2 12.97 3.10 -21.92
C ALA A 2 11.73 2.48 -21.28
N LYS A 3 11.89 1.31 -20.72
CA LYS A 3 10.87 0.63 -19.93
C LYS A 3 11.43 0.44 -18.55
N ARG A 4 10.68 0.86 -17.51
CA ARG A 4 11.12 0.75 -16.14
C ARG A 4 10.36 -0.36 -15.43
N TYR A 5 11.10 -1.18 -14.73
CA TYR A 5 10.55 -2.22 -13.88
C TYR A 5 10.66 -1.77 -12.42
N TYR A 6 9.71 -2.20 -11.61
CA TYR A 6 9.65 -1.88 -10.19
C TYR A 6 9.54 -3.16 -9.39
N TRP A 7 10.10 -3.16 -8.21
CA TRP A 7 9.95 -4.26 -7.28
C TRP A 7 9.87 -3.73 -5.85
N LEU A 8 9.21 -4.50 -4.99
CA LEU A 8 9.09 -4.18 -3.59
C LEU A 8 10.28 -4.82 -2.86
N LYS A 9 11.08 -3.99 -2.20
CA LYS A 9 12.21 -4.45 -1.37
C LYS A 9 11.70 -4.65 0.04
N LEU A 10 11.57 -5.91 0.47
CA LEU A 10 11.07 -6.22 1.79
C LEU A 10 12.24 -6.25 2.77
N PRO A 11 12.31 -5.30 3.73
CA PRO A 11 13.40 -5.32 4.71
C PRO A 11 13.37 -6.60 5.54
N ASP A 12 14.55 -7.09 5.96
CA ASP A 12 14.63 -8.30 6.77
C ASP A 12 13.90 -8.16 8.10
N GLY A 13 13.73 -6.94 8.60
CA GLY A 13 13.01 -6.65 9.83
C GLY A 13 11.53 -6.34 9.66
N PHE A 14 10.97 -6.50 8.44
CA PHE A 14 9.58 -6.10 8.18
C PHE A 14 8.61 -6.71 9.19
N PHE A 15 8.70 -8.01 9.42
CA PHE A 15 7.78 -8.71 10.34
C PHE A 15 8.12 -8.51 11.81
N ARG A 16 9.24 -7.85 12.12
CA ARG A 16 9.60 -7.50 13.49
C ARG A 16 9.11 -6.11 13.90
N GLN A 17 8.63 -5.31 12.96
CA GLN A 17 8.08 -3.99 13.25
C GLN A 17 6.84 -4.15 14.12
N LYS A 18 6.73 -3.31 15.17
CA LYS A 18 5.61 -3.41 16.12
C LYS A 18 4.26 -3.22 15.44
N ALA A 19 4.18 -2.30 14.49
CA ALA A 19 2.93 -2.08 13.76
C ALA A 19 2.50 -3.33 12.99
N ILE A 20 3.45 -4.01 12.34
CA ILE A 20 3.15 -5.23 11.59
C ILE A 20 2.78 -6.36 12.53
N LYS A 21 3.48 -6.49 13.66
CA LYS A 21 3.13 -7.49 14.67
C LYS A 21 1.71 -7.27 15.20
N LYS A 22 1.34 -6.02 15.48
CA LYS A 22 -0.01 -5.69 15.93
C LYS A 22 -1.06 -6.02 14.88
N LEU A 23 -0.79 -5.67 13.62
CA LEU A 23 -1.70 -5.93 12.51
C LEU A 23 -1.97 -7.44 12.39
N ARG A 24 -0.92 -8.24 12.44
CA ARG A 24 -1.05 -9.69 12.28
C ARG A 24 -1.77 -10.37 13.44
N LYS A 25 -1.83 -9.74 14.62
CA LYS A 25 -2.54 -10.30 15.77
C LYS A 25 -4.04 -10.05 15.74
N ILE A 26 -4.51 -9.14 14.90
CA ILE A 26 -5.95 -8.91 14.72
C ILE A 26 -6.54 -10.12 14.00
N ALA A 27 -7.78 -10.47 14.29
CA ALA A 27 -8.48 -11.52 13.54
C ALA A 27 -8.49 -11.12 12.05
N GLY A 28 -7.97 -11.98 11.19
CA GLY A 28 -7.80 -11.65 9.77
C GLY A 28 -6.51 -10.90 9.47
N GLY A 29 -5.60 -10.78 10.44
CA GLY A 29 -4.40 -9.95 10.32
C GLY A 29 -3.47 -10.31 9.17
N ASP A 30 -3.37 -11.58 8.81
CA ASP A 30 -2.52 -11.96 7.67
C ASP A 30 -3.13 -11.46 6.36
N THR A 31 -4.45 -11.46 6.23
CA THR A 31 -5.13 -10.85 5.08
C THR A 31 -4.85 -9.35 5.02
N TYR A 32 -4.94 -8.64 6.14
CA TYR A 32 -4.66 -7.20 6.21
C TYR A 32 -3.20 -6.90 5.86
N THR A 33 -2.27 -7.76 6.29
CA THR A 33 -0.85 -7.61 5.96
C THR A 33 -0.63 -7.77 4.46
N ILE A 34 -1.28 -8.73 3.82
CA ILE A 34 -1.22 -8.90 2.37
C ILE A 34 -1.80 -7.67 1.67
N ILE A 35 -2.92 -7.14 2.15
CA ILE A 35 -3.52 -5.93 1.58
C ILE A 35 -2.53 -4.77 1.63
N TYR A 36 -1.84 -4.59 2.75
CA TYR A 36 -0.82 -3.55 2.88
C TYR A 36 0.29 -3.73 1.83
N LEU A 37 0.78 -4.95 1.66
CA LEU A 37 1.81 -5.21 0.65
C LEU A 37 1.30 -4.92 -0.77
N LYS A 38 0.05 -5.29 -1.08
CA LYS A 38 -0.55 -4.96 -2.37
C LYS A 38 -0.67 -3.45 -2.58
N MET A 39 -1.01 -2.71 -1.53
CA MET A 39 -1.08 -1.24 -1.59
C MET A 39 0.29 -0.65 -1.90
N LEU A 40 1.34 -1.16 -1.26
CA LEU A 40 2.71 -0.71 -1.53
C LEU A 40 3.10 -0.98 -2.99
N LEU A 41 2.71 -2.14 -3.53
CA LEU A 41 3.00 -2.48 -4.93
C LEU A 41 2.31 -1.51 -5.91
N VAL A 42 1.10 -1.08 -5.62
CA VAL A 42 0.41 -0.08 -6.44
C VAL A 42 1.08 1.28 -6.29
N ALA A 43 1.32 1.70 -5.05
CA ALA A 43 1.82 3.03 -4.74
C ALA A 43 3.24 3.28 -5.24
N MET A 44 4.07 2.24 -5.31
CA MET A 44 5.48 2.43 -5.67
C MET A 44 5.69 3.01 -7.06
N LYS A 45 4.71 2.88 -7.95
CA LYS A 45 4.76 3.47 -9.30
C LYS A 45 4.20 4.88 -9.32
N GLN A 46 3.71 5.38 -8.19
CA GLN A 46 3.02 6.66 -8.05
C GLN A 46 3.62 7.50 -6.93
N ASP A 47 4.94 7.39 -6.74
CA ASP A 47 5.67 8.15 -5.71
C ASP A 47 5.14 7.90 -4.30
N GLY A 48 4.70 6.67 -4.03
CA GLY A 48 4.18 6.30 -2.71
C GLY A 48 2.76 6.77 -2.45
N ARG A 49 2.03 7.14 -3.49
CA ARG A 49 0.68 7.69 -3.37
C ARG A 49 -0.37 6.75 -3.92
N LEU A 50 -1.56 6.84 -3.33
CA LEU A 50 -2.76 6.19 -3.83
C LEU A 50 -3.79 7.27 -4.09
N TYR A 51 -4.51 7.15 -5.20
CA TYR A 51 -5.45 8.18 -5.64
C TYR A 51 -6.86 7.61 -5.71
N PHE A 52 -7.83 8.45 -5.34
CA PHE A 52 -9.25 8.16 -5.55
C PHE A 52 -9.67 8.85 -6.84
N GLU A 53 -10.02 8.08 -7.85
CA GLU A 53 -10.38 8.60 -9.17
C GLU A 53 -11.89 8.82 -9.32
N GLY A 54 -12.69 8.38 -8.34
CA GLY A 54 -14.13 8.55 -8.39
C GLY A 54 -14.85 7.53 -9.26
N VAL A 55 -14.19 6.44 -9.62
CA VAL A 55 -14.81 5.36 -10.41
C VAL A 55 -15.84 4.62 -9.56
N GLU A 56 -15.56 4.48 -8.28
CA GLU A 56 -16.46 3.85 -7.32
C GLU A 56 -16.99 4.89 -6.31
N ALA A 57 -17.94 4.48 -5.46
CA ALA A 57 -18.59 5.38 -4.53
C ALA A 57 -17.63 5.93 -3.46
N THR A 58 -16.69 5.12 -3.00
CA THR A 58 -15.72 5.53 -1.99
C THR A 58 -14.32 5.07 -2.38
N PHE A 59 -13.31 5.69 -1.74
CA PHE A 59 -11.92 5.27 -1.92
C PHE A 59 -11.74 3.79 -1.58
N TYR A 60 -12.40 3.31 -0.52
CA TYR A 60 -12.26 1.92 -0.10
C TYR A 60 -12.81 0.95 -1.16
N ASP A 61 -13.95 1.28 -1.75
CA ASP A 61 -14.54 0.46 -2.82
C ASP A 61 -13.61 0.40 -4.02
N GLU A 62 -13.06 1.55 -4.41
CA GLU A 62 -12.18 1.64 -5.58
C GLU A 62 -10.87 0.89 -5.33
N LEU A 63 -10.29 1.06 -4.13
CA LEU A 63 -9.06 0.37 -3.77
C LEU A 63 -9.28 -1.14 -3.69
N ALA A 64 -10.41 -1.58 -3.14
CA ALA A 64 -10.75 -3.00 -3.07
C ALA A 64 -10.85 -3.61 -4.47
N LEU A 65 -11.41 -2.88 -5.42
CA LEU A 65 -11.48 -3.32 -6.81
C LEU A 65 -10.07 -3.47 -7.40
N ASP A 66 -9.22 -2.47 -7.20
CA ASP A 66 -7.85 -2.48 -7.71
C ASP A 66 -7.02 -3.64 -7.13
N LEU A 67 -7.24 -3.96 -5.87
CA LEU A 67 -6.46 -4.97 -5.16
C LEU A 67 -7.08 -6.36 -5.19
N ASP A 68 -8.27 -6.52 -5.77
CA ASP A 68 -9.02 -7.78 -5.74
C ASP A 68 -9.22 -8.27 -4.32
N GLU A 69 -9.70 -7.38 -3.44
CA GLU A 69 -9.94 -7.70 -2.02
C GLU A 69 -11.34 -7.27 -1.61
N GLU A 70 -11.79 -7.81 -0.48
CA GLU A 70 -13.09 -7.43 0.09
C GLU A 70 -13.01 -6.02 0.66
N VAL A 71 -14.03 -5.20 0.41
CA VAL A 71 -14.03 -3.78 0.80
C VAL A 71 -13.87 -3.61 2.32
N GLU A 72 -14.49 -4.47 3.12
CA GLU A 72 -14.36 -4.36 4.58
C GLU A 72 -12.94 -4.64 5.05
N ASN A 73 -12.26 -5.59 4.42
CA ASN A 73 -10.87 -5.89 4.76
C ASN A 73 -9.97 -4.71 4.38
N VAL A 74 -10.22 -4.08 3.25
CA VAL A 74 -9.47 -2.89 2.83
C VAL A 74 -9.73 -1.74 3.81
N ARG A 75 -10.98 -1.52 4.21
CA ARG A 75 -11.33 -0.47 5.16
C ARG A 75 -10.60 -0.64 6.48
N VAL A 76 -10.60 -1.84 7.05
CA VAL A 76 -9.90 -2.13 8.31
C VAL A 76 -8.41 -1.87 8.15
N THR A 77 -7.82 -2.34 7.05
CA THR A 77 -6.40 -2.15 6.78
C THR A 77 -6.04 -0.66 6.70
N VAL A 78 -6.78 0.11 5.91
CA VAL A 78 -6.51 1.55 5.75
C VAL A 78 -6.62 2.26 7.09
N MET A 79 -7.68 2.00 7.85
CA MET A 79 -7.88 2.64 9.14
C MET A 79 -6.74 2.32 10.10
N PHE A 80 -6.29 1.07 10.13
CA PHE A 80 -5.16 0.67 10.96
C PHE A 80 -3.87 1.40 10.54
N LEU A 81 -3.59 1.45 9.22
CA LEU A 81 -2.37 2.10 8.73
C LEU A 81 -2.36 3.58 9.05
N ILE A 82 -3.49 4.25 8.93
CA ILE A 82 -3.60 5.67 9.29
C ILE A 82 -3.34 5.85 10.78
N GLN A 83 -3.90 4.99 11.62
CA GLN A 83 -3.72 5.05 13.06
C GLN A 83 -2.26 4.87 13.47
N GLN A 84 -1.51 4.05 12.72
CA GLN A 84 -0.10 3.77 13.00
C GLN A 84 0.85 4.72 12.27
N ASP A 85 0.35 5.76 11.63
CA ASP A 85 1.15 6.72 10.84
C ASP A 85 1.91 6.10 9.67
N LEU A 86 1.44 4.95 9.19
CA LEU A 86 2.00 4.31 8.00
C LEU A 86 1.31 4.80 6.74
N MET A 87 0.19 5.49 6.89
CA MET A 87 -0.58 6.06 5.80
C MET A 87 -1.15 7.39 6.23
N GLN A 88 -1.10 8.40 5.36
CA GLN A 88 -1.64 9.72 5.64
C GLN A 88 -2.61 10.12 4.54
N LEU A 89 -3.70 10.78 4.95
CA LEU A 89 -4.61 11.43 4.03
C LEU A 89 -4.00 12.79 3.66
N ILE A 90 -3.69 12.98 2.38
CA ILE A 90 -3.16 14.25 1.89
C ILE A 90 -4.31 15.21 1.60
N ASP A 91 -5.31 14.74 0.85
CA ASP A 91 -6.56 15.47 0.60
C ASP A 91 -7.66 14.45 0.29
N GLU A 92 -8.81 14.93 -0.17
CA GLU A 92 -9.97 14.07 -0.42
C GLU A 92 -9.71 12.98 -1.46
N THR A 93 -8.71 13.14 -2.31
CA THR A 93 -8.45 12.24 -3.43
C THR A 93 -7.07 11.59 -3.39
N GLU A 94 -6.26 11.90 -2.38
CA GLU A 94 -4.87 11.45 -2.37
C GLU A 94 -4.44 10.96 -0.99
N TYR A 95 -3.82 9.78 -0.96
CA TYR A 95 -3.26 9.18 0.26
C TYR A 95 -1.79 8.88 0.02
N SER A 96 -1.00 8.93 1.09
CA SER A 96 0.44 8.66 1.03
C SER A 96 0.80 7.48 1.94
N LEU A 97 1.65 6.58 1.45
CA LEU A 97 2.20 5.47 2.23
C LEU A 97 3.62 5.83 2.64
N SER A 98 3.85 6.07 3.94
CA SER A 98 5.08 6.62 4.49
C SER A 98 6.34 5.79 4.19
N GLU A 99 6.20 4.46 4.19
CA GLU A 99 7.33 3.56 4.05
C GLU A 99 7.63 3.17 2.60
N CYS A 100 6.77 3.60 1.66
CA CYS A 100 6.85 3.13 0.29
C CYS A 100 8.18 3.47 -0.38
N ALA A 101 8.67 4.69 -0.20
CA ALA A 101 9.92 5.13 -0.84
C ALA A 101 11.10 4.26 -0.43
N LYS A 102 11.16 3.84 0.84
CA LYS A 102 12.24 3.00 1.36
C LYS A 102 12.18 1.58 0.81
N MET A 103 11.01 1.15 0.37
CA MET A 103 10.77 -0.22 -0.06
C MET A 103 10.71 -0.36 -1.58
N THR A 104 10.84 0.74 -2.32
CA THR A 104 10.75 0.72 -3.77
C THR A 104 12.11 0.53 -4.42
N GLY A 105 12.21 -0.47 -5.30
CA GLY A 105 13.35 -0.63 -6.20
C GLY A 105 12.87 -0.48 -7.63
N SER A 106 13.73 0.02 -8.51
CA SER A 106 13.39 0.14 -9.92
C SER A 106 14.64 0.05 -10.80
N GLU A 107 14.42 -0.35 -12.05
CA GLU A 107 15.49 -0.48 -13.03
C GLU A 107 14.93 -0.15 -14.41
N SER A 108 15.73 0.60 -15.18
CA SER A 108 15.36 0.91 -16.55
C SER A 108 16.00 -0.10 -17.50
N THR A 109 15.23 -0.63 -18.45
CA THR A 109 15.74 -1.56 -19.44
C THR A 109 16.58 -0.89 -20.51
N SER A 110 16.58 0.43 -20.57
CA SER A 110 17.40 1.17 -21.54
C SER A 110 18.71 1.66 -20.96
N ALA A 111 19.07 1.26 -19.75
CA ALA A 111 20.33 1.64 -19.14
C ALA A 111 21.46 1.06 -19.99
N ALA A 112 22.36 1.89 -20.36
CA ALA A 112 23.52 1.47 -21.13
C ALA A 112 24.65 1.03 -20.22
#